data_d4b26505579c97df28dfd736489b9716
#
_entry.id   d4b26505579c97df28dfd736489b9716
#
_cell.length_a   1.000
_cell.length_b   1.000
_cell.length_c   1.000
_cell.angle_alpha   90.00
_cell.angle_beta   90.00
_cell.angle_gamma   90.00
#
_symmetry.space_group_name_H-M   'P 1'
#
loop_
_entity.id
_entity.type
_entity.pdbx_description
1 polymer ?
#
loop_
_entity_poly.entity_id
_entity_poly.type
_entity_poly.pdbx_seq_one_letter_code
_entity_poly.pdbx_strand_id
1 'polypeptide(L)'
;MSSGEEPSFEITLLVRDTCLCLHLQRAARTVGRRFDQAFRPLDLTNGQFSLLMALNRPQPPSISEVAPLLAMDRTTLTANLKPLTRRGLVEVAVDAEDKRARRLHLTASGRALLAAAVPIWRQTHAAIERLAARDIGRLRADLIALS
;
A
#
# COMPACT_ATOMS: atom_id res chain seq x y z
N MET A 1 -39.78 -19.91 -9.38
CA MET A 1 -38.44 -20.20 -8.91
C MET A 1 -37.52 -20.21 -10.13
N SER A 2 -36.75 -19.18 -10.28
CA SER A 2 -35.77 -19.10 -11.37
C SER A 2 -34.68 -20.12 -11.04
N SER A 3 -34.64 -21.24 -11.76
CA SER A 3 -33.47 -22.09 -11.80
C SER A 3 -32.39 -21.29 -12.53
N GLY A 4 -31.55 -20.62 -11.73
CA GLY A 4 -30.37 -19.96 -12.26
C GLY A 4 -29.52 -21.01 -12.98
N GLU A 5 -29.36 -20.81 -14.27
CA GLU A 5 -28.51 -21.66 -15.09
C GLU A 5 -27.11 -21.64 -14.48
N GLU A 6 -26.56 -22.79 -14.12
CA GLU A 6 -25.21 -22.88 -13.56
C GLU A 6 -24.22 -22.32 -14.58
N PRO A 7 -23.22 -21.48 -14.11
CA PRO A 7 -22.26 -20.90 -15.03
C PRO A 7 -21.43 -21.98 -15.71
N SER A 8 -21.27 -21.87 -17.03
CA SER A 8 -20.46 -22.82 -17.82
C SER A 8 -18.96 -22.65 -17.49
N PHE A 9 -18.18 -23.68 -17.76
CA PHE A 9 -16.71 -23.60 -17.61
C PHE A 9 -16.09 -22.56 -18.56
N GLU A 10 -16.73 -22.27 -19.69
CA GLU A 10 -16.29 -21.22 -20.61
C GLU A 10 -16.29 -19.83 -19.96
N ILE A 11 -17.28 -19.52 -19.12
CA ILE A 11 -17.32 -18.28 -18.34
C ILE A 11 -16.14 -18.24 -17.36
N THR A 12 -15.81 -19.36 -16.73
CA THR A 12 -14.64 -19.44 -15.84
C THR A 12 -13.35 -19.10 -16.59
N LEU A 13 -13.18 -19.62 -17.78
CA LEU A 13 -12.02 -19.32 -18.63
C LEU A 13 -11.98 -17.86 -19.07
N LEU A 14 -13.12 -17.28 -19.44
CA LEU A 14 -13.23 -15.88 -19.80
C LEU A 14 -12.81 -14.96 -18.65
N VAL A 15 -13.31 -15.21 -17.45
CA VAL A 15 -12.93 -14.44 -16.25
C VAL A 15 -11.44 -14.59 -15.96
N ARG A 16 -10.91 -15.82 -16.00
CA ARG A 16 -9.48 -16.08 -15.79
C ARG A 16 -8.61 -15.24 -16.74
N ASP A 17 -9.00 -15.14 -18.00
CA ASP A 17 -8.17 -14.54 -19.04
C ASP A 17 -8.37 -13.02 -19.19
N THR A 18 -9.53 -12.48 -18.81
CA THR A 18 -9.88 -11.08 -19.11
C THR A 18 -10.22 -10.21 -17.91
N CYS A 19 -10.47 -10.79 -16.73
CA CYS A 19 -10.87 -10.00 -15.56
C CYS A 19 -9.75 -9.10 -15.06
N LEU A 20 -9.89 -7.79 -15.22
CA LEU A 20 -8.91 -6.80 -14.74
C LEU A 20 -8.71 -6.89 -13.22
N CYS A 21 -9.80 -7.03 -12.46
CA CYS A 21 -9.72 -7.14 -11.01
C CYS A 21 -8.86 -8.33 -10.58
N LEU A 22 -9.07 -9.51 -11.20
CA LEU A 22 -8.27 -10.70 -10.91
C LEU A 22 -6.79 -10.48 -11.23
N HIS A 23 -6.48 -9.89 -12.38
CA HIS A 23 -5.10 -9.63 -12.81
C HIS A 23 -4.41 -8.61 -11.92
N LEU A 24 -5.10 -7.53 -11.53
CA LEU A 24 -4.58 -6.53 -10.59
C LEU A 24 -4.31 -7.13 -9.22
N GLN A 25 -5.22 -7.93 -8.68
CA GLN A 25 -5.03 -8.60 -7.38
C GLN A 25 -3.85 -9.56 -7.40
N ARG A 26 -3.70 -10.36 -8.45
CA ARG A 26 -2.57 -11.28 -8.62
C ARG A 26 -1.25 -10.53 -8.66
N ALA A 27 -1.18 -9.48 -9.48
CA ALA A 27 0.02 -8.66 -9.61
C ALA A 27 0.36 -7.97 -8.28
N ALA A 28 -0.62 -7.35 -7.61
CA ALA A 28 -0.42 -6.69 -6.33
C ALA A 28 0.09 -7.65 -5.25
N ARG A 29 -0.48 -8.84 -5.15
CA ARG A 29 -0.03 -9.86 -4.18
C ARG A 29 1.39 -10.33 -4.46
N THR A 30 1.74 -10.56 -5.71
CA THR A 30 3.08 -11.03 -6.10
C THR A 30 4.14 -9.96 -5.88
N VAL A 31 3.88 -8.73 -6.31
CA VAL A 31 4.77 -7.59 -6.09
C VAL A 31 4.91 -7.30 -4.59
N GLY A 32 3.79 -7.33 -3.85
CA GLY A 32 3.81 -7.15 -2.39
C GLY A 32 4.70 -8.18 -1.68
N ARG A 33 4.60 -9.47 -2.04
CA ARG A 33 5.47 -10.52 -1.47
C ARG A 33 6.95 -10.29 -1.77
N ARG A 34 7.30 -9.77 -2.96
CA ARG A 34 8.69 -9.43 -3.30
C ARG A 34 9.24 -8.37 -2.36
N PHE A 35 8.47 -7.32 -2.11
CA PHE A 35 8.85 -6.29 -1.16
C PHE A 35 8.89 -6.80 0.28
N ASP A 36 7.91 -7.61 0.70
CA ASP A 36 7.93 -8.21 2.04
C ASP A 36 9.20 -9.03 2.29
N GLN A 37 9.62 -9.82 1.30
CA GLN A 37 10.86 -10.58 1.38
C GLN A 37 12.09 -9.67 1.46
N ALA A 38 12.12 -8.62 0.63
CA ALA A 38 13.24 -7.67 0.60
C ALA A 38 13.36 -6.86 1.90
N PHE A 39 12.23 -6.49 2.51
CA PHE A 39 12.19 -5.74 3.76
C PHE A 39 12.29 -6.60 5.03
N ARG A 40 12.35 -7.91 4.90
CA ARG A 40 12.42 -8.82 6.05
C ARG A 40 13.55 -8.49 7.04
N PRO A 41 14.78 -8.12 6.59
CA PRO A 41 15.86 -7.76 7.53
C PRO A 41 15.52 -6.56 8.43
N LEU A 42 14.56 -5.73 8.03
CA LEU A 42 14.10 -4.57 8.79
C LEU A 42 12.81 -4.85 9.59
N ASP A 43 12.32 -6.09 9.55
CA ASP A 43 11.02 -6.45 10.11
C ASP A 43 9.91 -5.50 9.63
N LEU A 44 9.88 -5.25 8.33
CA LEU A 44 8.99 -4.30 7.68
C LEU A 44 8.24 -5.00 6.54
N THR A 45 6.94 -4.74 6.44
CA THR A 45 6.11 -5.19 5.31
C THR A 45 5.98 -4.09 4.25
N ASN A 46 5.56 -4.47 3.05
CA ASN A 46 5.30 -3.49 1.99
C ASN A 46 4.24 -2.45 2.38
N GLY A 47 3.18 -2.88 3.06
CA GLY A 47 2.12 -1.98 3.54
C GLY A 47 2.61 -1.02 4.61
N GLN A 48 3.45 -1.49 5.53
CA GLN A 48 4.07 -0.65 6.55
C GLN A 48 5.03 0.38 5.92
N PHE A 49 5.83 -0.02 4.95
CA PHE A 49 6.70 0.89 4.21
C PHE A 49 5.88 2.00 3.53
N SER A 50 4.82 1.65 2.81
CA SER A 50 3.96 2.63 2.14
C SER A 50 3.32 3.60 3.14
N LEU A 51 2.89 3.09 4.29
CA LEU A 51 2.30 3.92 5.33
C LEU A 51 3.33 4.87 5.94
N LEU A 52 4.52 4.40 6.31
CA LEU A 52 5.59 5.26 6.81
C LEU A 52 5.99 6.31 5.78
N MET A 53 6.07 5.95 4.51
CA MET A 53 6.38 6.87 3.42
C MET A 53 5.31 7.95 3.25
N ALA A 54 4.03 7.60 3.40
CA ALA A 54 2.93 8.56 3.35
C ALA A 54 2.98 9.60 4.48
N LEU A 55 3.61 9.25 5.61
CA LEU A 55 3.80 10.16 6.74
C LEU A 55 5.07 11.01 6.64
N ASN A 56 5.95 10.73 5.69
CA ASN A 56 7.20 11.46 5.52
C ASN A 56 6.97 12.80 4.81
N ARG A 57 6.44 13.76 5.53
CA ARG A 57 6.08 15.09 5.04
C ARG A 57 6.60 16.18 5.99
N PRO A 58 6.81 17.42 5.49
CA PRO A 58 7.20 18.54 6.34
C PRO A 58 6.20 18.82 7.47
N GLN A 59 4.89 18.66 7.18
CA GLN A 59 3.81 18.81 8.15
C GLN A 59 3.15 17.46 8.40
N PRO A 60 2.91 17.09 9.66
CA PRO A 60 2.24 15.84 10.00
C PRO A 60 0.84 15.77 9.36
N PRO A 61 0.54 14.74 8.57
CA PRO A 61 -0.77 14.62 7.94
C PRO A 61 -1.82 14.11 8.92
N SER A 62 -3.08 14.37 8.59
CA SER A 62 -4.24 13.76 9.26
C SER A 62 -4.56 12.38 8.67
N ILE A 63 -5.36 11.60 9.40
CA ILE A 63 -5.91 10.33 8.88
C ILE A 63 -6.72 10.58 7.60
N SER A 64 -7.49 11.67 7.55
CA SER A 64 -8.30 12.04 6.38
C SER A 64 -7.48 12.37 5.15
N GLU A 65 -6.23 12.83 5.32
CA GLU A 65 -5.31 13.10 4.20
C GLU A 65 -4.58 11.85 3.73
N VAL A 66 -4.27 10.93 4.64
CA VAL A 66 -3.50 9.71 4.31
C VAL A 66 -4.37 8.61 3.71
N ALA A 67 -5.59 8.45 4.20
CA ALA A 67 -6.49 7.38 3.76
C ALA A 67 -6.74 7.39 2.23
N PRO A 68 -7.09 8.52 1.59
CA PRO A 68 -7.27 8.57 0.14
C PRO A 68 -5.96 8.29 -0.63
N LEU A 69 -4.84 8.78 -0.12
CA LEU A 69 -3.53 8.59 -0.76
C LEU A 69 -3.16 7.10 -0.89
N LEU A 70 -3.55 6.30 0.09
CA LEU A 70 -3.30 4.86 0.11
C LEU A 70 -4.50 4.04 -0.39
N ALA A 71 -5.55 4.70 -0.88
CA ALA A 71 -6.81 4.07 -1.27
C ALA A 71 -7.36 3.15 -0.17
N MET A 72 -7.25 3.58 1.10
CA MET A 72 -7.74 2.88 2.28
C MET A 72 -8.94 3.60 2.88
N ASP A 73 -9.85 2.84 3.48
CA ASP A 73 -10.81 3.43 4.41
C ASP A 73 -10.14 3.76 5.76
N ARG A 74 -10.80 4.63 6.54
CA ARG A 74 -10.25 5.13 7.81
C ARG A 74 -10.07 4.01 8.84
N THR A 75 -10.97 3.04 8.86
CA THR A 75 -10.92 1.90 9.80
C THR A 75 -9.71 1.01 9.52
N THR A 76 -9.47 0.69 8.26
CA THR A 76 -8.30 -0.08 7.81
C THR A 76 -7.00 0.66 8.13
N LEU A 77 -6.94 1.96 7.83
CA LEU A 77 -5.77 2.78 8.14
C LEU A 77 -5.48 2.81 9.65
N THR A 78 -6.51 3.02 10.46
CA THR A 78 -6.38 3.03 11.93
C THR A 78 -5.86 1.69 12.45
N ALA A 79 -6.36 0.58 11.93
CA ALA A 79 -5.87 -0.75 12.28
C ALA A 79 -4.40 -0.96 11.90
N ASN A 80 -3.99 -0.49 10.72
CA ASN A 80 -2.63 -0.62 10.22
C ASN A 80 -1.62 0.27 10.97
N LEU A 81 -2.08 1.36 11.57
CA LEU A 81 -1.24 2.22 12.43
C LEU A 81 -0.86 1.56 13.76
N LYS A 82 -1.69 0.68 14.29
CA LYS A 82 -1.46 0.07 15.62
C LYS A 82 -0.11 -0.63 15.77
N PRO A 83 0.32 -1.52 14.86
CA PRO A 83 1.64 -2.16 14.94
C PRO A 83 2.78 -1.15 14.90
N LEU A 84 2.66 -0.11 14.08
CA LEU A 84 3.69 0.91 13.94
C LEU A 84 3.79 1.79 15.19
N THR A 85 2.67 2.11 15.79
CA THR A 85 2.62 2.85 17.06
C THR A 85 3.22 2.02 18.20
N ARG A 86 2.89 0.73 18.29
CA ARG A 86 3.48 -0.18 19.29
C ARG A 86 4.99 -0.33 19.16
N ARG A 87 5.53 -0.27 17.93
CA ARG A 87 6.97 -0.30 17.68
C ARG A 87 7.66 1.05 17.91
N GLY A 88 6.92 2.09 18.24
CA GLY A 88 7.47 3.44 18.44
C GLY A 88 7.93 4.12 17.15
N LEU A 89 7.39 3.72 15.99
CA LEU A 89 7.74 4.28 14.69
C LEU A 89 6.84 5.45 14.29
N VAL A 90 5.63 5.48 14.83
CA VAL A 90 4.61 6.49 14.58
C VAL A 90 3.99 6.93 15.90
N GLU A 91 3.72 8.22 16.03
CA GLU A 91 2.92 8.79 17.11
C GLU A 91 1.63 9.38 16.54
N VAL A 92 0.53 9.13 17.23
CA VAL A 92 -0.77 9.70 16.89
C VAL A 92 -1.11 10.75 17.95
N ALA A 93 -1.26 12.01 17.52
CA ALA A 93 -1.57 13.13 18.38
C ALA A 93 -2.91 13.78 18.01
N VAL A 94 -3.60 14.32 19.00
CA VAL A 94 -4.79 15.17 18.76
C VAL A 94 -4.33 16.47 18.10
N ASP A 95 -5.03 16.90 17.06
CA ASP A 95 -4.78 18.19 16.43
C ASP A 95 -5.02 19.35 17.43
N ALA A 96 -4.12 20.33 17.46
CA ALA A 96 -4.23 21.47 18.37
C ALA A 96 -5.44 22.37 18.03
N GLU A 97 -5.83 22.44 16.78
CA GLU A 97 -6.92 23.31 16.30
C GLU A 97 -8.26 22.56 16.17
N ASP A 98 -8.24 21.26 15.84
CA ASP A 98 -9.43 20.42 15.72
C ASP A 98 -9.29 19.15 16.55
N LYS A 99 -9.93 19.12 17.71
CA LYS A 99 -9.91 18.00 18.66
C LYS A 99 -10.49 16.69 18.10
N ARG A 100 -11.20 16.73 16.96
CA ARG A 100 -11.73 15.55 16.26
C ARG A 100 -10.71 14.93 15.32
N ALA A 101 -9.71 15.71 14.89
CA ALA A 101 -8.66 15.25 13.99
C ALA A 101 -7.49 14.64 14.76
N ARG A 102 -6.82 13.69 14.09
CA ARG A 102 -5.60 13.06 14.59
C ARG A 102 -4.48 13.35 13.60
N ARG A 103 -3.32 13.80 14.13
CA ARG A 103 -2.10 14.00 13.36
C ARG A 103 -1.17 12.82 13.53
N LEU A 104 -0.58 12.40 12.43
CA LEU A 104 0.29 11.24 12.37
C LEU A 104 1.74 11.70 12.20
N HIS A 105 2.57 11.39 13.19
CA HIS A 105 3.97 11.82 13.22
C HIS A 105 4.91 10.63 13.06
N LEU A 106 5.88 10.73 12.15
CA LEU A 106 7.03 9.83 12.20
C LEU A 106 7.91 10.19 13.38
N THR A 107 8.27 9.20 14.19
CA THR A 107 9.28 9.33 15.22
C THR A 107 10.69 9.35 14.61
N ALA A 108 11.72 9.69 15.40
CA ALA A 108 13.11 9.55 14.98
C ALA A 108 13.43 8.10 14.53
N SER A 109 12.92 7.11 15.27
CA SER A 109 13.05 5.69 14.93
C SER A 109 12.32 5.35 13.62
N GLY A 110 11.14 5.90 13.39
CA GLY A 110 10.38 5.73 12.14
C GLY A 110 11.14 6.29 10.94
N ARG A 111 11.71 7.48 11.06
CA ARG A 111 12.54 8.09 10.01
C ARG A 111 13.81 7.28 9.75
N ALA A 112 14.47 6.79 10.80
CA ALA A 112 15.67 5.95 10.65
C ALA A 112 15.37 4.63 9.93
N LEU A 113 14.27 3.97 10.29
CA LEU A 113 13.84 2.74 9.62
C LEU A 113 13.51 3.00 8.14
N LEU A 114 12.80 4.09 7.87
CA LEU A 114 12.45 4.48 6.50
C LEU A 114 13.71 4.77 5.66
N ALA A 115 14.70 5.47 6.24
CA ALA A 115 15.98 5.73 5.59
C ALA A 115 16.72 4.43 5.25
N ALA A 116 16.70 3.44 6.14
CA ALA A 116 17.30 2.13 5.89
C ALA A 116 16.52 1.34 4.82
N ALA A 117 15.23 1.52 4.71
CA ALA A 117 14.39 0.84 3.74
C ALA A 117 14.53 1.38 2.31
N VAL A 118 14.84 2.66 2.13
CA VAL A 118 14.90 3.30 0.80
C VAL A 118 15.87 2.62 -0.16
N PRO A 119 17.11 2.26 0.19
CA PRO A 119 18.00 1.52 -0.71
C PRO A 119 17.45 0.16 -1.12
N ILE A 120 16.83 -0.54 -0.20
CA ILE A 120 16.18 -1.85 -0.46
C ILE A 120 15.02 -1.65 -1.43
N TRP A 121 14.18 -0.63 -1.19
CA TRP A 121 13.09 -0.30 -2.09
C TRP A 121 13.59 0.00 -3.51
N ARG A 122 14.62 0.82 -3.65
CA ARG A 122 15.17 1.19 -4.97
C ARG A 122 15.63 -0.03 -5.76
N GLN A 123 16.37 -0.93 -5.12
CA GLN A 123 16.87 -2.15 -5.75
C GLN A 123 15.73 -3.09 -6.16
N THR A 124 14.79 -3.33 -5.26
CA THR A 124 13.63 -4.20 -5.48
C THR A 124 12.71 -3.63 -6.54
N HIS A 125 12.42 -2.34 -6.49
CA HIS A 125 11.59 -1.64 -7.46
C HIS A 125 12.20 -1.69 -8.87
N ALA A 126 13.49 -1.43 -9.01
CA ALA A 126 14.19 -1.54 -10.29
C ALA A 126 14.10 -2.95 -10.88
N ALA A 127 14.20 -3.99 -10.06
CA ALA A 127 14.03 -5.37 -10.51
C ALA A 127 12.60 -5.66 -11.00
N ILE A 128 11.60 -5.11 -10.31
CA ILE A 128 10.18 -5.25 -10.70
C ILE A 128 9.91 -4.51 -12.02
N GLU A 129 10.43 -3.29 -12.18
CA GLU A 129 10.28 -2.53 -13.43
C GLU A 129 10.81 -3.30 -14.65
N ARG A 130 11.91 -4.04 -14.49
CA ARG A 130 12.46 -4.89 -15.58
C ARG A 130 11.56 -6.06 -15.96
N LEU A 131 10.70 -6.52 -15.05
CA LEU A 131 9.74 -7.60 -15.31
C LEU A 131 8.42 -7.11 -15.89
N ALA A 132 8.14 -5.82 -15.75
CA ALA A 132 6.87 -5.22 -16.13
C ALA A 132 6.84 -4.80 -17.60
N ALA A 133 5.82 -4.04 -17.96
CA ALA A 133 5.59 -3.55 -19.30
C ALA A 133 6.76 -2.70 -19.83
N ARG A 134 6.85 -2.57 -21.16
CA ARG A 134 7.87 -1.77 -21.84
C ARG A 134 7.80 -0.27 -21.47
N ASP A 135 6.61 0.24 -21.19
CA ASP A 135 6.37 1.62 -20.78
C ASP A 135 5.82 1.66 -19.34
N ILE A 136 6.73 1.79 -18.39
CA ILE A 136 6.41 1.85 -16.96
C ILE A 136 5.63 3.12 -16.60
N GLY A 137 5.93 4.24 -17.25
CA GLY A 137 5.21 5.49 -17.03
C GLY A 137 3.73 5.36 -17.40
N ARG A 138 3.44 4.74 -18.53
CA ARG A 138 2.08 4.46 -18.96
C ARG A 138 1.37 3.48 -18.04
N LEU A 139 2.03 2.40 -17.62
CA LEU A 139 1.47 1.46 -16.66
C LEU A 139 1.07 2.17 -15.35
N ARG A 140 1.93 3.03 -14.81
CA ARG A 140 1.60 3.81 -13.60
C ARG A 140 0.39 4.72 -13.82
N ALA A 141 0.32 5.41 -14.96
CA ALA A 141 -0.81 6.27 -15.30
C ALA A 141 -2.13 5.46 -15.37
N ASP A 142 -2.10 4.29 -15.99
CA ASP A 142 -3.26 3.40 -16.08
C ASP A 142 -3.70 2.89 -14.69
N LEU A 143 -2.75 2.54 -13.82
CA LEU A 143 -3.05 2.13 -12.44
C LEU A 143 -3.65 3.27 -11.61
N ILE A 144 -3.14 4.49 -11.77
CA ILE A 144 -3.69 5.68 -11.09
C ILE A 144 -5.12 5.96 -11.56
N ALA A 145 -5.40 5.81 -12.85
CA ALA A 145 -6.75 6.01 -13.41
C ALA A 145 -7.78 5.00 -12.85
N LEU A 146 -7.33 3.85 -12.38
CA LEU A 146 -8.16 2.81 -11.77
C LEU A 146 -8.34 2.94 -10.25
N SER A 147 -7.59 3.80 -9.61
CA SER A 147 -7.61 4.04 -8.15
C SER A 147 -8.08 5.45 -7.78
#